data_35801dcc751bf0181d5ea15a05fe5aee
#
_entry.id   35801dcc751bf0181d5ea15a05fe5aee
#
_cell.length_a   1.000
_cell.length_b   1.000
_cell.length_c   1.000
_cell.angle_alpha   90.00
_cell.angle_beta   90.00
_cell.angle_gamma   90.00
#
_symmetry.space_group_name_H-M   'P 1'
#
loop_
_entity.id
_entity.type
_entity.pdbx_description
1 polymer ?
#
loop_
_entity_poly.entity_id
_entity_poly.type
_entity_poly.pdbx_seq_one_letter_code
_entity_poly.pdbx_strand_id
1 'polypeptide(L)'
;MDVGASLPTLTNRFPILAPSSQRPLPHRKRPGALTPIPIAMPPNAPPDPSSEPPGEEALHSRPGTRGWCVAEACRLEATAQKPGNVHPGASFPDLNHAELVAAGRAIAPAIEAAPSQPLGQTILAAVSASRRVTRSNANLGIILAVAPLASVPGAEAGRPFRPDAVAAVLARLTPRDAADTWEAITLAAPGGMGRRGRWDLAEAAPDDLLAAMAAAAPHDRIARLWTEGWGPLEEGLVADLLTQFGTGRPLGEGIVRAFLLQLAREPDTLIARRHGPDVAAEVSRRAAAVVGRPGESWREAAADLDRSLRHPRRINPGTTADLCAAALYILLRDGRLPIGDMRLREAGSATGHDRLSHNARG
;
A
#
# COMPACT_ATOMS: atom_id res chain seq x y z
N MET A 1 3.64 -63.62 -4.51
CA MET A 1 3.04 -63.50 -5.86
C MET A 1 3.31 -62.08 -6.34
N ASP A 2 4.20 -62.04 -7.25
CA ASP A 2 4.81 -60.87 -7.87
C ASP A 2 3.92 -60.41 -9.02
N VAL A 3 3.61 -59.13 -9.14
CA VAL A 3 3.31 -58.54 -10.46
C VAL A 3 3.77 -57.06 -10.48
N GLY A 4 4.95 -56.86 -11.08
CA GLY A 4 5.40 -55.56 -11.50
C GLY A 4 4.67 -55.04 -12.73
N ALA A 5 4.46 -53.72 -12.81
CA ALA A 5 4.09 -53.04 -14.01
C ALA A 5 4.97 -51.80 -14.20
N SER A 6 5.86 -51.93 -15.17
CA SER A 6 6.73 -50.88 -15.69
C SER A 6 5.95 -49.91 -16.59
N LEU A 7 6.15 -48.60 -16.42
CA LEU A 7 5.70 -47.58 -17.36
C LEU A 7 6.79 -47.26 -18.38
N PRO A 8 6.49 -47.02 -19.69
CA PRO A 8 7.45 -46.73 -20.72
C PRO A 8 7.81 -45.25 -20.79
N THR A 9 9.11 -44.97 -20.87
CA THR A 9 9.74 -43.69 -21.21
C THR A 9 9.50 -43.32 -22.67
N LEU A 10 8.83 -42.22 -22.93
CA LEU A 10 8.72 -41.61 -24.25
C LEU A 10 9.82 -40.55 -24.43
N THR A 11 10.85 -40.89 -25.17
CA THR A 11 11.87 -39.98 -25.73
C THR A 11 11.35 -39.35 -27.01
N ASN A 12 11.03 -38.08 -27.02
CA ASN A 12 10.70 -37.32 -28.21
C ASN A 12 11.92 -36.54 -28.68
N ARG A 13 12.57 -37.03 -29.74
CA ARG A 13 13.64 -36.33 -30.49
C ARG A 13 12.98 -35.49 -31.58
N PHE A 14 13.15 -34.17 -31.55
CA PHE A 14 12.90 -33.29 -32.71
C PHE A 14 14.20 -33.05 -33.48
N PRO A 15 14.17 -33.08 -34.83
CA PRO A 15 15.36 -32.83 -35.67
C PRO A 15 15.63 -31.32 -35.79
N ILE A 16 16.91 -30.98 -35.69
CA ILE A 16 17.45 -29.64 -35.91
C ILE A 16 17.54 -29.41 -37.41
N LEU A 17 16.83 -28.39 -37.92
CA LEU A 17 16.99 -27.89 -39.29
C LEU A 17 18.09 -26.82 -39.31
N ALA A 18 19.08 -27.00 -40.16
CA ALA A 18 20.18 -26.07 -40.42
C ALA A 18 19.71 -24.84 -41.22
N PRO A 19 20.32 -23.65 -41.00
CA PRO A 19 19.95 -22.45 -41.73
C PRO A 19 20.59 -22.45 -43.17
N SER A 20 19.74 -22.16 -44.15
CA SER A 20 20.14 -21.96 -45.55
C SER A 20 20.84 -20.59 -45.74
N SER A 21 21.97 -20.63 -46.42
CA SER A 21 22.77 -19.49 -46.87
C SER A 21 22.04 -18.65 -47.90
N GLN A 22 21.79 -17.34 -47.59
CA GLN A 22 21.37 -16.36 -48.59
C GLN A 22 22.54 -15.43 -48.95
N ARG A 23 22.79 -15.31 -50.28
CA ARG A 23 23.76 -14.39 -50.86
C ARG A 23 23.32 -12.94 -50.81
N PRO A 24 24.22 -11.98 -50.63
CA PRO A 24 23.87 -10.58 -50.65
C PRO A 24 23.66 -10.00 -52.02
N LEU A 25 22.64 -9.17 -52.21
CA LEU A 25 22.34 -8.35 -53.39
C LEU A 25 23.14 -7.04 -53.38
N PRO A 26 23.51 -6.49 -54.57
CA PRO A 26 24.39 -5.33 -54.67
C PRO A 26 23.70 -4.00 -54.30
N HIS A 27 24.46 -3.14 -53.62
CA HIS A 27 24.03 -1.79 -53.18
C HIS A 27 23.79 -0.84 -54.36
N ARG A 28 22.57 -0.31 -54.49
CA ARG A 28 22.26 0.88 -55.27
C ARG A 28 22.63 2.14 -54.45
N LYS A 29 23.51 2.97 -55.03
CA LYS A 29 23.83 4.32 -54.52
C LYS A 29 22.61 5.25 -54.66
N ARG A 30 22.19 5.86 -53.57
CA ARG A 30 21.26 6.99 -53.57
C ARG A 30 22.03 8.31 -53.64
N PRO A 31 21.50 9.35 -54.35
CA PRO A 31 22.17 10.66 -54.40
C PRO A 31 22.03 11.41 -53.08
N GLY A 32 23.06 12.20 -52.77
CA GLY A 32 23.24 12.91 -51.52
C GLY A 32 22.14 13.88 -51.16
N ALA A 33 21.66 13.77 -49.93
CA ALA A 33 20.85 14.78 -49.27
C ALA A 33 21.79 15.83 -48.65
N LEU A 34 21.55 17.08 -49.02
CA LEU A 34 22.19 18.24 -48.44
C LEU A 34 21.88 18.33 -46.95
N THR A 35 22.90 18.31 -46.13
CA THR A 35 22.82 18.58 -44.69
C THR A 35 22.45 20.03 -44.44
N PRO A 36 21.41 20.33 -43.64
CA PRO A 36 21.18 21.72 -43.19
C PRO A 36 22.30 22.17 -42.24
N ILE A 37 22.82 23.33 -42.52
CA ILE A 37 23.78 24.03 -41.65
C ILE A 37 23.05 24.41 -40.36
N PRO A 38 23.59 24.08 -39.15
CA PRO A 38 22.95 24.53 -37.90
C PRO A 38 23.06 26.04 -37.79
N ILE A 39 21.93 26.72 -37.74
CA ILE A 39 21.87 28.14 -37.36
C ILE A 39 22.26 28.23 -35.88
N ALA A 40 23.41 28.82 -35.58
CA ALA A 40 23.82 29.10 -34.21
C ALA A 40 22.83 30.05 -33.55
N MET A 41 22.18 29.62 -32.51
CA MET A 41 21.36 30.50 -31.67
C MET A 41 22.23 31.48 -30.88
N PRO A 42 21.81 32.74 -30.70
CA PRO A 42 22.56 33.69 -29.90
C PRO A 42 22.65 33.27 -28.44
N PRO A 43 23.79 33.46 -27.76
CA PRO A 43 24.01 33.03 -26.38
C PRO A 43 23.40 34.02 -25.41
N ASN A 44 22.12 34.11 -25.20
CA ASN A 44 21.46 34.86 -24.12
C ASN A 44 19.96 35.11 -24.39
N ALA A 45 19.22 34.12 -24.81
CA ALA A 45 17.77 34.18 -24.63
C ALA A 45 17.45 33.69 -23.19
N PRO A 46 16.67 34.45 -22.40
CA PRO A 46 16.19 33.89 -21.12
C PRO A 46 15.39 32.60 -21.36
N PRO A 47 15.51 31.61 -20.49
CA PRO A 47 14.73 30.37 -20.63
C PRO A 47 13.24 30.72 -20.67
N ASP A 48 12.52 30.08 -21.58
CA ASP A 48 11.07 30.19 -21.70
C ASP A 48 10.45 29.77 -20.35
N PRO A 49 9.71 30.65 -19.66
CA PRO A 49 9.10 30.33 -18.37
C PRO A 49 8.08 29.19 -18.44
N SER A 50 7.69 28.72 -19.65
CA SER A 50 6.85 27.54 -19.85
C SER A 50 7.65 26.23 -19.91
N SER A 51 8.99 26.27 -19.87
CA SER A 51 9.88 25.10 -19.96
C SER A 51 10.49 24.67 -18.63
N GLU A 52 10.10 25.25 -17.50
CA GLU A 52 10.41 24.66 -16.21
C GLU A 52 9.70 23.30 -16.10
N PRO A 53 10.43 22.22 -15.77
CA PRO A 53 9.78 20.96 -15.47
C PRO A 53 8.78 21.23 -14.33
N PRO A 54 7.57 20.67 -14.37
CA PRO A 54 6.57 20.85 -13.32
C PRO A 54 7.25 20.57 -11.99
N GLY A 55 7.24 21.56 -11.08
CA GLY A 55 7.89 21.45 -9.77
C GLY A 55 7.43 20.15 -9.09
N GLU A 56 8.27 19.55 -8.25
CA GLU A 56 7.98 18.27 -7.57
C GLU A 56 6.56 18.22 -6.95
N GLU A 57 6.04 19.35 -6.46
CA GLU A 57 4.67 19.48 -5.97
C GLU A 57 3.59 19.20 -7.04
N ALA A 58 3.83 19.50 -8.31
CA ALA A 58 2.84 19.32 -9.37
C ALA A 58 2.65 17.84 -9.79
N LEU A 59 3.68 17.00 -9.63
CA LEU A 59 3.60 15.58 -9.96
C LEU A 59 2.76 14.79 -8.94
N HIS A 60 2.80 15.18 -7.66
CA HIS A 60 2.08 14.47 -6.57
C HIS A 60 0.62 14.87 -6.46
N SER A 61 0.21 15.97 -7.09
CA SER A 61 -1.16 16.47 -7.06
C SER A 61 -2.05 15.93 -8.20
N ARG A 62 -1.49 15.20 -9.18
CA ARG A 62 -2.26 14.68 -10.32
C ARG A 62 -3.01 13.40 -9.92
N PRO A 63 -4.35 13.41 -9.91
CA PRO A 63 -5.14 12.23 -9.66
C PRO A 63 -4.74 11.06 -10.56
N GLY A 64 -4.60 9.86 -9.96
CA GLY A 64 -4.25 8.65 -10.68
C GLY A 64 -2.75 8.33 -10.74
N THR A 65 -1.85 9.25 -10.35
CA THR A 65 -0.43 8.93 -10.16
C THR A 65 -0.24 8.06 -8.92
N ARG A 66 0.84 7.27 -8.86
CA ARG A 66 1.13 6.38 -7.71
C ARG A 66 1.27 7.18 -6.41
N GLY A 67 1.97 8.31 -6.48
CA GLY A 67 2.14 9.23 -5.35
C GLY A 67 0.83 9.80 -4.86
N TRP A 68 -0.04 10.25 -5.77
CA TRP A 68 -1.38 10.72 -5.40
C TRP A 68 -2.20 9.58 -4.78
N CYS A 69 -2.19 8.38 -5.36
CA CYS A 69 -2.94 7.23 -4.85
C CYS A 69 -2.54 6.85 -3.42
N VAL A 70 -1.23 6.86 -3.08
CA VAL A 70 -0.81 6.54 -1.72
C VAL A 70 -1.17 7.64 -0.73
N ALA A 71 -0.99 8.91 -1.10
CA ALA A 71 -1.37 10.04 -0.25
C ALA A 71 -2.87 10.04 0.06
N GLU A 72 -3.70 9.77 -0.96
CA GLU A 72 -5.15 9.70 -0.82
C GLU A 72 -5.60 8.46 -0.05
N ALA A 73 -4.98 7.30 -0.26
CA ALA A 73 -5.24 6.09 0.52
C ALA A 73 -4.96 6.32 2.01
N CYS A 74 -3.83 6.94 2.35
CA CYS A 74 -3.49 7.31 3.73
C CYS A 74 -4.49 8.32 4.31
N ARG A 75 -4.92 9.32 3.53
CA ARG A 75 -5.92 10.31 3.97
C ARG A 75 -7.27 9.65 4.26
N LEU A 76 -7.76 8.81 3.37
CA LEU A 76 -9.02 8.09 3.52
C LEU A 76 -8.99 7.14 4.73
N GLU A 77 -7.90 6.38 4.85
CA GLU A 77 -7.67 5.47 5.96
C GLU A 77 -7.67 6.24 7.28
N ALA A 78 -6.85 7.31 7.41
CA ALA A 78 -6.74 8.09 8.62
C ALA A 78 -8.03 8.85 9.00
N THR A 79 -8.86 9.21 8.00
CA THR A 79 -10.11 9.96 8.24
C THR A 79 -11.26 9.05 8.68
N ALA A 80 -11.28 7.80 8.28
CA ALA A 80 -12.31 6.84 8.68
C ALA A 80 -12.24 6.54 10.19
N GLN A 81 -13.37 6.65 10.89
CA GLN A 81 -13.47 6.49 12.35
C GLN A 81 -13.40 5.01 12.77
N LYS A 82 -12.25 4.38 12.45
CA LYS A 82 -12.01 2.97 12.76
C LYS A 82 -11.78 2.80 14.28
N PRO A 83 -12.45 1.83 14.94
CA PRO A 83 -12.27 1.59 16.36
C PRO A 83 -10.81 1.35 16.75
N GLY A 84 -10.34 2.10 17.76
CA GLY A 84 -8.98 2.02 18.28
C GLY A 84 -7.91 2.76 17.48
N ASN A 85 -8.22 3.29 16.28
CA ASN A 85 -7.26 4.05 15.45
C ASN A 85 -7.41 5.56 15.66
N VAL A 86 -6.38 6.33 15.21
CA VAL A 86 -6.46 7.79 15.12
C VAL A 86 -7.43 8.18 14.01
N HIS A 87 -8.24 9.23 14.27
CA HIS A 87 -9.13 9.87 13.29
C HIS A 87 -9.41 11.32 13.72
N PRO A 88 -10.10 12.17 12.93
CA PRO A 88 -10.32 13.59 13.27
C PRO A 88 -10.91 13.85 14.66
N GLY A 89 -11.77 12.94 15.16
CA GLY A 89 -12.39 13.03 16.49
C GLY A 89 -11.57 12.41 17.62
N ALA A 90 -10.43 11.74 17.36
CA ALA A 90 -9.68 11.02 18.39
C ALA A 90 -8.21 10.85 18.05
N SER A 91 -7.35 11.49 18.80
CA SER A 91 -5.89 11.43 18.72
C SER A 91 -5.29 10.52 19.79
N PHE A 92 -4.03 10.17 19.59
CA PHE A 92 -3.15 9.67 20.64
C PHE A 92 -2.22 10.78 21.14
N PRO A 93 -1.61 10.67 22.32
CA PRO A 93 -0.69 11.70 22.84
C PRO A 93 0.51 12.00 21.92
N ASP A 94 0.92 11.00 21.12
CA ASP A 94 2.10 11.01 20.26
C ASP A 94 1.76 10.97 18.79
N LEU A 95 0.48 10.99 18.38
CA LEU A 95 0.06 10.92 16.99
C LEU A 95 -1.37 11.44 16.81
N ASN A 96 -1.56 12.39 15.91
CA ASN A 96 -2.85 12.94 15.53
C ASN A 96 -3.18 12.74 14.04
N HIS A 97 -4.43 13.02 13.66
CA HIS A 97 -4.90 12.87 12.29
C HIS A 97 -4.11 13.73 11.28
N ALA A 98 -3.81 14.99 11.63
CA ALA A 98 -3.07 15.88 10.71
C ALA A 98 -1.65 15.36 10.44
N GLU A 99 -0.98 14.80 11.45
CA GLU A 99 0.33 14.16 11.29
C GLU A 99 0.27 12.91 10.38
N LEU A 100 -0.77 12.07 10.52
CA LEU A 100 -0.97 10.91 9.64
C LEU A 100 -1.16 11.33 8.19
N VAL A 101 -2.01 12.34 7.95
CA VAL A 101 -2.24 12.87 6.59
C VAL A 101 -0.97 13.51 6.03
N ALA A 102 -0.23 14.29 6.83
CA ALA A 102 1.03 14.89 6.41
C ALA A 102 2.09 13.81 6.08
N ALA A 103 2.19 12.76 6.91
CA ALA A 103 3.09 11.64 6.66
C ALA A 103 2.73 10.87 5.38
N GLY A 104 1.42 10.67 5.10
CA GLY A 104 0.93 10.07 3.86
C GLY A 104 1.29 10.89 2.61
N ARG A 105 1.23 12.23 2.71
CA ARG A 105 1.69 13.12 1.63
C ARG A 105 3.21 13.09 1.46
N ALA A 106 3.95 13.04 2.55
CA ALA A 106 5.41 13.06 2.51
C ALA A 106 6.02 11.84 1.82
N ILE A 107 5.36 10.67 1.84
CA ILE A 107 5.84 9.46 1.16
C ILE A 107 5.52 9.44 -0.34
N ALA A 108 4.62 10.30 -0.82
CA ALA A 108 4.14 10.30 -2.19
C ALA A 108 5.26 10.39 -3.25
N PRO A 109 6.28 11.27 -3.13
CA PRO A 109 7.38 11.34 -4.07
C PRO A 109 8.14 10.03 -4.24
N ALA A 110 8.46 9.37 -3.14
CA ALA A 110 9.21 8.11 -3.17
C ALA A 110 8.39 6.99 -3.82
N ILE A 111 7.08 6.94 -3.55
CA ILE A 111 6.17 5.95 -4.15
C ILE A 111 5.94 6.25 -5.63
N GLU A 112 5.91 7.52 -6.05
CA GLU A 112 5.83 7.88 -7.48
C GLU A 112 7.06 7.39 -8.24
N ALA A 113 8.24 7.52 -7.68
CA ALA A 113 9.51 7.11 -8.29
C ALA A 113 9.75 5.58 -8.26
N ALA A 114 8.94 4.80 -7.56
CA ALA A 114 9.15 3.37 -7.31
C ALA A 114 9.46 2.52 -8.55
N PRO A 115 8.85 2.72 -9.74
CA PRO A 115 9.16 1.90 -10.91
C PRO A 115 10.57 2.12 -11.48
N SER A 116 11.21 3.24 -11.17
CA SER A 116 12.49 3.67 -11.75
C SER A 116 13.69 3.48 -10.82
N GLN A 117 13.48 2.91 -9.64
CA GLN A 117 14.54 2.72 -8.64
C GLN A 117 14.42 1.38 -7.90
N PRO A 118 15.48 0.90 -7.22
CA PRO A 118 15.44 -0.30 -6.40
C PRO A 118 14.35 -0.21 -5.32
N LEU A 119 13.72 -1.35 -4.99
CA LEU A 119 12.63 -1.41 -4.02
C LEU A 119 13.08 -0.97 -2.62
N GLY A 120 14.27 -1.42 -2.18
CA GLY A 120 14.81 -1.03 -0.88
C GLY A 120 15.04 0.48 -0.77
N GLN A 121 15.56 1.11 -1.84
CA GLN A 121 15.73 2.56 -1.92
C GLN A 121 14.38 3.30 -1.83
N THR A 122 13.35 2.79 -2.52
CA THR A 122 11.98 3.35 -2.43
C THR A 122 11.47 3.32 -0.99
N ILE A 123 11.62 2.18 -0.31
CA ILE A 123 11.17 2.01 1.08
C ILE A 123 11.93 2.96 2.01
N LEU A 124 13.27 3.01 1.91
CA LEU A 124 14.09 3.89 2.74
C LEU A 124 13.79 5.37 2.52
N ALA A 125 13.62 5.80 1.27
CA ALA A 125 13.24 7.17 0.93
C ALA A 125 11.87 7.53 1.50
N ALA A 126 10.86 6.64 1.37
CA ALA A 126 9.53 6.86 1.90
C ALA A 126 9.51 6.94 3.43
N VAL A 127 10.17 6.01 4.13
CA VAL A 127 10.26 6.04 5.59
C VAL A 127 11.00 7.29 6.07
N SER A 128 12.10 7.66 5.43
CA SER A 128 12.85 8.88 5.74
C SER A 128 11.99 10.13 5.56
N ALA A 129 11.16 10.19 4.51
CA ALA A 129 10.22 11.28 4.29
C ALA A 129 9.14 11.37 5.38
N SER A 130 8.54 10.23 5.75
CA SER A 130 7.57 10.15 6.84
C SER A 130 8.18 10.62 8.17
N ARG A 131 9.40 10.20 8.49
CA ARG A 131 10.10 10.57 9.73
C ARG A 131 10.47 12.05 9.85
N ARG A 132 10.54 12.77 8.74
CA ARG A 132 10.74 14.24 8.76
C ARG A 132 9.51 15.01 9.24
N VAL A 133 8.32 14.46 9.07
CA VAL A 133 7.04 15.15 9.40
C VAL A 133 6.37 14.62 10.67
N THR A 134 6.74 13.42 11.14
CA THR A 134 6.23 12.87 12.39
C THR A 134 7.30 12.12 13.17
N ARG A 135 7.24 12.19 14.49
CA ARG A 135 8.12 11.42 15.39
C ARG A 135 7.63 9.98 15.61
N SER A 136 6.36 9.73 15.34
CA SER A 136 5.76 8.40 15.48
C SER A 136 6.03 7.54 14.24
N ASN A 137 6.00 6.20 14.41
CA ASN A 137 5.94 5.28 13.29
C ASN A 137 4.53 5.31 12.70
N ALA A 138 4.30 6.23 11.76
CA ALA A 138 2.98 6.45 11.17
C ALA A 138 2.67 5.51 10.01
N ASN A 139 3.65 5.19 9.16
CA ASN A 139 3.38 4.61 7.83
C ASN A 139 4.27 3.42 7.45
N LEU A 140 5.10 2.84 8.34
CA LEU A 140 6.00 1.76 7.96
C LEU A 140 5.25 0.58 7.34
N GLY A 141 4.15 0.12 7.97
CA GLY A 141 3.37 -1.00 7.45
C GLY A 141 2.73 -0.67 6.10
N ILE A 142 2.21 0.56 5.93
CA ILE A 142 1.67 1.03 4.65
C ILE A 142 2.77 1.04 3.57
N ILE A 143 3.95 1.59 3.87
CA ILE A 143 5.08 1.65 2.93
C ILE A 143 5.50 0.24 2.52
N LEU A 144 5.68 -0.68 3.47
CA LEU A 144 6.05 -2.07 3.19
C LEU A 144 4.98 -2.82 2.38
N ALA A 145 3.70 -2.50 2.56
CA ALA A 145 2.61 -3.11 1.79
C ALA A 145 2.45 -2.49 0.39
N VAL A 146 2.73 -1.18 0.21
CA VAL A 146 2.46 -0.44 -1.03
C VAL A 146 3.67 -0.37 -1.96
N ALA A 147 4.90 -0.25 -1.43
CA ALA A 147 6.09 -0.08 -2.26
C ALA A 147 6.29 -1.20 -3.30
N PRO A 148 6.10 -2.50 -2.99
CA PRO A 148 6.18 -3.56 -4.01
C PRO A 148 5.12 -3.41 -5.11
N LEU A 149 3.89 -3.00 -4.75
CA LEU A 149 2.81 -2.72 -5.70
C LEU A 149 3.15 -1.54 -6.64
N ALA A 150 3.72 -0.49 -6.06
CA ALA A 150 4.13 0.70 -6.80
C ALA A 150 5.32 0.45 -7.73
N SER A 151 6.20 -0.49 -7.39
CA SER A 151 7.39 -0.85 -8.16
C SER A 151 7.08 -1.68 -9.42
N VAL A 152 5.83 -2.12 -9.61
CA VAL A 152 5.44 -2.85 -10.82
C VAL A 152 5.53 -1.93 -12.04
N PRO A 153 6.38 -2.22 -13.06
CA PRO A 153 6.48 -1.40 -14.26
C PRO A 153 5.17 -1.38 -15.05
N GLY A 154 4.84 -0.24 -15.66
CA GLY A 154 3.65 -0.10 -16.50
C GLY A 154 2.31 -0.28 -15.76
N ALA A 155 2.31 -0.26 -14.43
CA ALA A 155 1.10 -0.20 -13.63
C ALA A 155 0.54 1.23 -13.70
N GLU A 156 -0.21 1.51 -14.75
CA GLU A 156 -0.88 2.79 -14.97
C GLU A 156 -2.27 2.77 -14.33
N ALA A 157 -2.81 3.95 -14.07
CA ALA A 157 -4.19 4.10 -13.62
C ALA A 157 -5.17 3.37 -14.56
N GLY A 158 -6.09 2.58 -13.97
CA GLY A 158 -7.08 1.83 -14.72
C GLY A 158 -6.67 0.43 -15.18
N ARG A 159 -5.45 -0.03 -14.86
CA ARG A 159 -5.06 -1.45 -15.08
C ARG A 159 -5.25 -2.26 -13.81
N PRO A 160 -5.97 -3.38 -13.85
CA PRO A 160 -6.20 -4.22 -12.69
C PRO A 160 -4.90 -4.70 -12.06
N PHE A 161 -4.93 -4.82 -10.75
CA PHE A 161 -3.86 -5.43 -9.97
C PHE A 161 -3.51 -6.84 -10.47
N ARG A 162 -2.19 -7.13 -10.54
CA ARG A 162 -1.65 -8.41 -10.98
C ARG A 162 -0.68 -8.96 -9.93
N PRO A 163 -1.08 -9.98 -9.17
CA PRO A 163 -0.21 -10.59 -8.14
C PRO A 163 1.11 -11.12 -8.69
N ASP A 164 1.10 -11.71 -9.89
CA ASP A 164 2.29 -12.22 -10.59
C ASP A 164 3.31 -11.13 -10.92
N ALA A 165 2.85 -9.92 -11.24
CA ALA A 165 3.74 -8.79 -11.49
C ALA A 165 4.48 -8.34 -10.23
N VAL A 166 3.84 -8.41 -9.06
CA VAL A 166 4.50 -8.13 -7.77
C VAL A 166 5.51 -9.22 -7.44
N ALA A 167 5.16 -10.49 -7.66
CA ALA A 167 6.10 -11.60 -7.48
C ALA A 167 7.37 -11.41 -8.35
N ALA A 168 7.22 -10.92 -9.58
CA ALA A 168 8.35 -10.60 -10.46
C ALA A 168 9.22 -9.44 -9.94
N VAL A 169 8.66 -8.46 -9.21
CA VAL A 169 9.42 -7.41 -8.51
C VAL A 169 10.22 -8.04 -7.37
N LEU A 170 9.59 -8.86 -6.53
CA LEU A 170 10.23 -9.49 -5.38
C LEU A 170 11.34 -10.48 -5.78
N ALA A 171 11.18 -11.17 -6.91
CA ALA A 171 12.21 -12.10 -7.43
C ALA A 171 13.51 -11.41 -7.86
N ARG A 172 13.54 -10.08 -7.98
CA ARG A 172 14.71 -9.28 -8.36
C ARG A 172 15.39 -8.58 -7.19
N LEU A 173 14.95 -8.83 -5.96
CA LEU A 173 15.56 -8.25 -4.78
C LEU A 173 17.04 -8.62 -4.66
N THR A 174 17.84 -7.66 -4.23
CA THR A 174 19.28 -7.76 -4.03
C THR A 174 19.63 -7.63 -2.56
N PRO A 175 20.84 -7.99 -2.13
CA PRO A 175 21.31 -7.70 -0.76
C PRO A 175 21.28 -6.19 -0.42
N ARG A 176 21.40 -5.32 -1.42
CA ARG A 176 21.26 -3.88 -1.24
C ARG A 176 19.83 -3.49 -0.89
N ASP A 177 18.83 -4.09 -1.54
CA ASP A 177 17.42 -3.88 -1.18
C ASP A 177 17.14 -4.32 0.25
N ALA A 178 17.75 -5.44 0.68
CA ALA A 178 17.65 -5.90 2.05
C ALA A 178 18.26 -4.91 3.04
N ALA A 179 19.46 -4.41 2.78
CA ALA A 179 20.15 -3.43 3.62
C ALA A 179 19.34 -2.12 3.75
N ASP A 180 18.87 -1.56 2.63
CA ASP A 180 18.09 -0.32 2.61
C ASP A 180 16.73 -0.49 3.33
N THR A 181 16.07 -1.64 3.15
CA THR A 181 14.83 -1.95 3.86
C THR A 181 15.06 -2.12 5.36
N TRP A 182 16.16 -2.77 5.76
CA TRP A 182 16.53 -2.95 7.16
C TRP A 182 16.82 -1.61 7.85
N GLU A 183 17.55 -0.73 7.17
CA GLU A 183 17.78 0.65 7.62
C GLU A 183 16.45 1.41 7.79
N ALA A 184 15.53 1.29 6.84
CA ALA A 184 14.21 1.89 6.91
C ALA A 184 13.40 1.41 8.11
N ILE A 185 13.37 0.10 8.37
CA ILE A 185 12.67 -0.48 9.52
C ILE A 185 13.29 0.01 10.84
N THR A 186 14.62 0.07 10.91
CA THR A 186 15.36 0.59 12.07
C THR A 186 15.05 2.07 12.30
N LEU A 187 15.04 2.87 11.24
CA LEU A 187 14.71 4.31 11.29
C LEU A 187 13.27 4.55 11.77
N ALA A 188 12.33 3.71 11.35
CA ALA A 188 10.94 3.79 11.79
C ALA A 188 10.77 3.48 13.28
N ALA A 189 11.70 2.74 13.88
CA ALA A 189 11.67 2.31 15.29
C ALA A 189 10.28 1.77 15.70
N PRO A 190 9.74 0.73 15.04
CA PRO A 190 8.40 0.24 15.30
C PRO A 190 8.26 -0.27 16.74
N GLY A 191 7.24 0.17 17.45
CA GLY A 191 7.01 -0.23 18.85
C GLY A 191 6.67 -1.71 18.98
N GLY A 192 7.18 -2.35 20.05
CA GLY A 192 6.84 -3.74 20.39
C GLY A 192 7.59 -4.81 19.61
N MET A 193 8.65 -4.46 18.88
CA MET A 193 9.46 -5.45 18.14
C MET A 193 10.27 -6.39 19.03
N GLY A 194 10.67 -5.98 20.25
CA GLY A 194 11.38 -6.84 21.20
C GLY A 194 12.66 -7.47 20.61
N ARG A 195 13.43 -8.17 21.45
CA ARG A 195 14.53 -9.04 20.97
C ARG A 195 13.93 -10.31 20.39
N ARG A 196 14.19 -10.58 19.12
CA ARG A 196 13.69 -11.76 18.40
C ARG A 196 14.85 -12.44 17.70
N GLY A 197 15.57 -13.34 18.32
CA GLY A 197 16.50 -14.29 17.73
C GLY A 197 17.19 -13.81 16.44
N ARG A 198 17.36 -14.71 15.47
CA ARG A 198 17.93 -14.37 14.16
C ARG A 198 17.15 -13.24 13.48
N TRP A 199 17.87 -12.21 12.97
CA TRP A 199 17.33 -10.97 12.37
C TRP A 199 16.62 -10.04 13.36
N ASP A 200 17.15 -9.91 14.56
CA ASP A 200 16.84 -8.77 15.43
C ASP A 200 17.34 -7.48 14.78
N LEU A 201 16.57 -6.39 14.88
CA LEU A 201 16.97 -5.07 14.32
C LEU A 201 18.29 -4.54 14.91
N ALA A 202 18.75 -5.09 16.01
CA ALA A 202 20.06 -4.82 16.59
C ALA A 202 21.21 -5.57 15.89
N GLU A 203 20.91 -6.52 14.99
CA GLU A 203 21.88 -7.28 14.22
C GLU A 203 22.13 -6.67 12.85
N ALA A 204 23.11 -7.20 12.11
CA ALA A 204 23.36 -6.81 10.74
C ALA A 204 22.14 -7.08 9.84
N ALA A 205 21.96 -6.25 8.81
CA ALA A 205 20.93 -6.47 7.81
C ALA A 205 21.05 -7.87 7.20
N PRO A 206 19.94 -8.56 6.91
CA PRO A 206 19.96 -9.83 6.21
C PRO A 206 20.46 -9.66 4.76
N ASP A 207 21.14 -10.66 4.23
CA ASP A 207 21.48 -10.70 2.80
C ASP A 207 20.25 -11.04 1.92
N ASP A 208 19.26 -11.72 2.50
CA ASP A 208 18.01 -12.15 1.87
C ASP A 208 16.81 -11.56 2.62
N LEU A 209 16.19 -10.53 2.00
CA LEU A 209 15.03 -9.86 2.55
C LEU A 209 13.80 -10.78 2.60
N LEU A 210 13.60 -11.63 1.59
CA LEU A 210 12.45 -12.53 1.57
C LEU A 210 12.56 -13.60 2.67
N ALA A 211 13.75 -14.11 2.94
CA ALA A 211 13.97 -15.02 4.05
C ALA A 211 13.68 -14.34 5.40
N ALA A 212 14.04 -13.07 5.57
CA ALA A 212 13.70 -12.31 6.77
C ALA A 212 12.18 -12.07 6.91
N MET A 213 11.50 -11.72 5.82
CA MET A 213 10.05 -11.59 5.80
C MET A 213 9.35 -12.92 6.07
N ALA A 214 9.85 -14.04 5.53
CA ALA A 214 9.33 -15.38 5.81
C ALA A 214 9.42 -15.76 7.29
N ALA A 215 10.51 -15.41 7.95
CA ALA A 215 10.65 -15.65 9.39
C ALA A 215 9.70 -14.77 10.22
N ALA A 216 9.35 -13.56 9.76
CA ALA A 216 8.43 -12.67 10.43
C ALA A 216 6.93 -13.00 10.12
N ALA A 217 6.63 -13.60 8.99
CA ALA A 217 5.28 -13.86 8.47
C ALA A 217 4.32 -14.54 9.46
N PRO A 218 4.74 -15.52 10.30
CA PRO A 218 3.86 -16.13 11.30
C PRO A 218 3.31 -15.14 12.35
N HIS A 219 4.00 -13.99 12.54
CA HIS A 219 3.71 -13.02 13.59
C HIS A 219 3.41 -11.61 13.06
N ASP A 220 3.57 -11.38 11.75
CA ASP A 220 3.36 -10.07 11.12
C ASP A 220 2.68 -10.22 9.76
N ARG A 221 1.47 -9.68 9.64
CA ARG A 221 0.65 -9.77 8.41
C ARG A 221 1.23 -8.94 7.26
N ILE A 222 1.98 -7.89 7.54
CA ILE A 222 2.67 -7.14 6.49
C ILE A 222 3.80 -7.99 5.89
N ALA A 223 4.59 -8.65 6.75
CA ALA A 223 5.61 -9.59 6.28
C ALA A 223 5.00 -10.78 5.51
N ARG A 224 3.78 -11.22 5.89
CA ARG A 224 3.06 -12.28 5.19
C ARG A 224 2.71 -11.92 3.74
N LEU A 225 2.41 -10.65 3.43
CA LEU A 225 2.21 -10.22 2.04
C LEU A 225 3.42 -10.51 1.14
N TRP A 226 4.63 -10.41 1.69
CA TRP A 226 5.87 -10.66 0.95
C TRP A 226 6.11 -12.14 0.62
N THR A 227 5.48 -13.04 1.37
CA THR A 227 5.66 -14.50 1.23
C THR A 227 4.48 -15.17 0.55
N GLU A 228 3.25 -14.76 0.87
CA GLU A 228 2.01 -15.32 0.32
C GLU A 228 1.48 -14.51 -0.89
N GLY A 229 2.05 -13.31 -1.12
CA GLY A 229 1.59 -12.37 -2.14
C GLY A 229 0.38 -11.55 -1.69
N TRP A 230 -0.10 -10.69 -2.57
CA TRP A 230 -1.21 -9.75 -2.34
C TRP A 230 -2.58 -10.32 -2.74
N GLY A 231 -2.67 -11.55 -3.26
CA GLY A 231 -3.93 -12.21 -3.61
C GLY A 231 -4.93 -12.23 -2.46
N PRO A 232 -4.56 -12.68 -1.24
CA PRO A 232 -5.46 -12.67 -0.09
C PRO A 232 -5.97 -11.28 0.30
N LEU A 233 -5.20 -10.21 0.07
CA LEU A 233 -5.64 -8.83 0.29
C LEU A 233 -6.70 -8.41 -0.74
N GLU A 234 -6.51 -8.79 -2.00
CA GLU A 234 -7.47 -8.54 -3.10
C GLU A 234 -8.79 -9.28 -2.87
N GLU A 235 -8.73 -10.57 -2.59
CA GLU A 235 -9.89 -11.44 -2.37
C GLU A 235 -10.65 -11.11 -1.07
N GLY A 236 -9.95 -10.59 -0.07
CA GLY A 236 -10.50 -10.23 1.23
C GLY A 236 -10.89 -8.75 1.31
N LEU A 237 -9.94 -7.91 1.75
CA LEU A 237 -10.22 -6.53 2.14
C LEU A 237 -10.60 -5.62 0.97
N VAL A 238 -10.00 -5.81 -0.21
CA VAL A 238 -10.36 -5.04 -1.42
C VAL A 238 -11.79 -5.39 -1.85
N ALA A 239 -12.15 -6.67 -1.85
CA ALA A 239 -13.51 -7.12 -2.17
C ALA A 239 -14.54 -6.60 -1.16
N ASP A 240 -14.19 -6.56 0.14
CA ASP A 240 -15.05 -5.96 1.17
C ASP A 240 -15.28 -4.49 0.94
N LEU A 241 -14.22 -3.71 0.68
CA LEU A 241 -14.33 -2.28 0.39
C LEU A 241 -15.27 -2.04 -0.78
N LEU A 242 -15.10 -2.76 -1.90
CA LEU A 242 -15.99 -2.66 -3.06
C LEU A 242 -17.44 -2.98 -2.71
N THR A 243 -17.66 -4.05 -1.93
CA THR A 243 -19.00 -4.43 -1.47
C THR A 243 -19.61 -3.30 -0.63
N GLN A 244 -18.87 -2.75 0.33
CA GLN A 244 -19.38 -1.67 1.17
C GLN A 244 -19.64 -0.39 0.37
N PHE A 245 -18.79 -0.04 -0.59
CA PHE A 245 -19.01 1.13 -1.45
C PHE A 245 -20.22 0.96 -2.37
N GLY A 246 -20.50 -0.27 -2.82
CA GLY A 246 -21.69 -0.60 -3.61
C GLY A 246 -23.02 -0.44 -2.86
N THR A 247 -23.01 -0.38 -1.53
CA THR A 247 -24.25 -0.23 -0.71
C THR A 247 -24.80 1.19 -0.65
N GLY A 248 -24.13 2.19 -1.24
CA GLY A 248 -24.51 3.62 -1.14
C GLY A 248 -24.17 4.27 0.21
N ARG A 249 -23.46 3.60 1.09
CA ARG A 249 -22.97 4.17 2.37
C ARG A 249 -21.97 5.30 2.13
N PRO A 250 -21.86 6.27 3.07
CA PRO A 250 -20.75 7.21 3.08
C PRO A 250 -19.41 6.47 3.03
N LEU A 251 -18.45 7.00 2.28
CA LEU A 251 -17.16 6.33 2.02
C LEU A 251 -16.45 5.94 3.32
N GLY A 252 -16.40 6.85 4.30
CA GLY A 252 -15.78 6.59 5.60
C GLY A 252 -16.42 5.42 6.36
N GLU A 253 -17.76 5.29 6.31
CA GLU A 253 -18.45 4.16 6.92
C GLU A 253 -18.18 2.84 6.19
N GLY A 254 -18.08 2.88 4.85
CA GLY A 254 -17.67 1.72 4.07
C GLY A 254 -16.28 1.22 4.47
N ILE A 255 -15.34 2.14 4.69
CA ILE A 255 -13.99 1.82 5.17
C ILE A 255 -14.04 1.21 6.57
N VAL A 256 -14.82 1.80 7.50
CA VAL A 256 -14.97 1.26 8.87
C VAL A 256 -15.54 -0.15 8.84
N ARG A 257 -16.54 -0.42 8.01
CA ARG A 257 -17.15 -1.76 7.88
C ARG A 257 -16.15 -2.77 7.34
N ALA A 258 -15.42 -2.46 6.28
CA ALA A 258 -14.40 -3.33 5.70
C ALA A 258 -13.26 -3.60 6.70
N PHE A 259 -12.82 -2.57 7.43
CA PHE A 259 -11.86 -2.72 8.53
C PHE A 259 -12.35 -3.69 9.60
N LEU A 260 -13.60 -3.55 10.07
CA LEU A 260 -14.18 -4.43 11.08
C LEU A 260 -14.33 -5.88 10.58
N LEU A 261 -14.72 -6.07 9.31
CA LEU A 261 -14.77 -7.39 8.68
C LEU A 261 -13.39 -8.04 8.68
N GLN A 262 -12.36 -7.29 8.32
CA GLN A 262 -10.98 -7.79 8.30
C GLN A 262 -10.47 -8.11 9.71
N LEU A 263 -10.74 -7.23 10.69
CA LEU A 263 -10.36 -7.43 12.09
C LEU A 263 -11.09 -8.63 12.70
N ALA A 264 -12.33 -8.91 12.27
CA ALA A 264 -13.11 -10.06 12.69
C ALA A 264 -12.58 -11.39 12.13
N ARG A 265 -12.04 -11.37 10.88
CA ARG A 265 -11.48 -12.59 10.25
C ARG A 265 -10.18 -13.03 10.88
N GLU A 266 -9.36 -12.07 11.29
CA GLU A 266 -8.02 -12.40 11.75
C GLU A 266 -7.53 -11.40 12.81
N PRO A 267 -6.96 -11.89 13.93
CA PRO A 267 -6.41 -11.05 14.98
C PRO A 267 -5.33 -10.11 14.45
N ASP A 268 -5.34 -8.85 14.90
CA ASP A 268 -4.38 -7.84 14.51
C ASP A 268 -2.98 -8.14 15.08
N THR A 269 -1.96 -8.18 14.22
CA THR A 269 -0.60 -8.57 14.64
C THR A 269 0.12 -7.48 15.43
N LEU A 270 -0.25 -6.20 15.29
CA LEU A 270 0.27 -5.15 16.17
C LEU A 270 -0.29 -5.29 17.58
N ILE A 271 -1.56 -5.61 17.72
CA ILE A 271 -2.16 -5.90 19.03
C ILE A 271 -1.48 -7.13 19.65
N ALA A 272 -1.36 -8.23 18.89
CA ALA A 272 -0.71 -9.45 19.37
C ALA A 272 0.73 -9.17 19.85
N ARG A 273 1.47 -8.34 19.13
CA ARG A 273 2.84 -7.98 19.46
C ARG A 273 2.96 -7.11 20.72
N ARG A 274 2.00 -6.19 20.93
CA ARG A 274 2.04 -5.21 22.03
C ARG A 274 1.32 -5.68 23.29
N HIS A 275 0.27 -6.46 23.14
CA HIS A 275 -0.67 -6.79 24.23
C HIS A 275 -0.85 -8.30 24.42
N GLY A 276 -0.26 -9.12 23.56
CA GLY A 276 -0.38 -10.58 23.58
C GLY A 276 -1.47 -11.11 22.62
N PRO A 277 -1.35 -12.39 22.21
CA PRO A 277 -2.25 -13.02 21.24
C PRO A 277 -3.67 -13.13 21.76
N ASP A 278 -3.87 -13.36 23.06
CA ASP A 278 -5.21 -13.45 23.66
C ASP A 278 -6.01 -12.16 23.56
N VAL A 279 -5.33 -11.01 23.76
CA VAL A 279 -5.95 -9.68 23.60
C VAL A 279 -6.32 -9.45 22.12
N ALA A 280 -5.45 -9.81 21.20
CA ALA A 280 -5.74 -9.70 19.77
C ALA A 280 -6.94 -10.57 19.37
N ALA A 281 -7.00 -11.82 19.83
CA ALA A 281 -8.12 -12.72 19.59
C ALA A 281 -9.44 -12.19 20.19
N GLU A 282 -9.40 -11.61 21.39
CA GLU A 282 -10.58 -10.99 22.01
C GLU A 282 -11.09 -9.80 21.20
N VAL A 283 -10.19 -8.92 20.74
CA VAL A 283 -10.56 -7.79 19.87
C VAL A 283 -11.20 -8.30 18.57
N SER A 284 -10.67 -9.37 17.98
CA SER A 284 -11.23 -10.00 16.78
C SER A 284 -12.64 -10.53 17.01
N ARG A 285 -12.90 -11.25 18.12
CA ARG A 285 -14.25 -11.71 18.49
C ARG A 285 -15.22 -10.56 18.67
N ARG A 286 -14.79 -9.46 19.31
CA ARG A 286 -15.62 -8.27 19.50
C ARG A 286 -15.92 -7.56 18.20
N ALA A 287 -14.95 -7.46 17.29
CA ALA A 287 -15.19 -6.95 15.94
C ALA A 287 -16.22 -7.80 15.20
N ALA A 288 -16.18 -9.15 15.30
CA ALA A 288 -17.18 -10.05 14.74
C ALA A 288 -18.57 -9.79 15.31
N ALA A 289 -18.70 -9.57 16.62
CA ALA A 289 -19.96 -9.21 17.24
C ALA A 289 -20.53 -7.87 16.74
N VAL A 290 -19.67 -6.88 16.47
CA VAL A 290 -20.09 -5.60 15.86
C VAL A 290 -20.59 -5.82 14.43
N VAL A 291 -19.85 -6.56 13.63
CA VAL A 291 -20.21 -6.86 12.23
C VAL A 291 -21.54 -7.63 12.13
N GLY A 292 -21.81 -8.52 13.07
CA GLY A 292 -23.05 -9.31 13.13
C GLY A 292 -24.30 -8.53 13.57
N ARG A 293 -24.19 -7.26 13.98
CA ARG A 293 -25.35 -6.45 14.37
C ARG A 293 -26.23 -6.12 13.15
N PRO A 294 -27.56 -6.26 13.30
CA PRO A 294 -28.50 -5.98 12.21
C PRO A 294 -28.64 -4.48 11.95
N GLY A 295 -28.98 -4.13 10.71
CA GLY A 295 -29.29 -2.75 10.30
C GLY A 295 -28.17 -1.78 10.64
N GLU A 296 -28.51 -0.66 11.27
CA GLU A 296 -27.60 0.44 11.61
C GLU A 296 -27.02 0.35 13.04
N SER A 297 -27.47 -0.60 13.86
CA SER A 297 -27.04 -0.76 15.25
C SER A 297 -25.55 -1.11 15.41
N TRP A 298 -24.89 -1.49 14.31
CA TRP A 298 -23.44 -1.70 14.28
C TRP A 298 -22.65 -0.42 14.58
N ARG A 299 -23.18 0.80 14.25
CA ARG A 299 -22.47 2.06 14.47
C ARG A 299 -22.27 2.33 15.95
N GLU A 300 -23.31 2.16 16.74
CA GLU A 300 -23.24 2.29 18.22
C GLU A 300 -22.27 1.25 18.79
N ALA A 301 -22.41 0.00 18.37
CA ALA A 301 -21.52 -1.08 18.80
C ALA A 301 -20.04 -0.84 18.39
N ALA A 302 -19.79 -0.23 17.23
CA ALA A 302 -18.45 0.19 16.81
C ALA A 302 -17.89 1.33 17.68
N ALA A 303 -18.72 2.31 18.06
CA ALA A 303 -18.34 3.37 18.97
C ALA A 303 -18.04 2.83 20.38
N ASP A 304 -18.79 1.84 20.85
CA ASP A 304 -18.54 1.16 22.13
C ASP A 304 -17.21 0.39 22.09
N LEU A 305 -16.95 -0.32 20.97
CA LEU A 305 -15.68 -0.97 20.75
C LEU A 305 -14.54 0.04 20.76
N ASP A 306 -14.67 1.18 20.07
CA ASP A 306 -13.65 2.24 20.03
C ASP A 306 -13.32 2.74 21.45
N ARG A 307 -14.34 3.11 22.25
CA ARG A 307 -14.16 3.57 23.64
C ARG A 307 -13.38 2.56 24.47
N SER A 308 -13.71 1.29 24.36
CA SER A 308 -13.08 0.22 25.13
C SER A 308 -11.66 -0.12 24.68
N LEU A 309 -11.32 0.09 23.39
CA LEU A 309 -9.96 -0.08 22.89
C LEU A 309 -9.05 1.08 23.34
N ARG A 310 -9.62 2.29 23.52
CA ARG A 310 -8.87 3.47 23.97
C ARG A 310 -8.57 3.46 25.47
N HIS A 311 -9.50 2.96 26.28
CA HIS A 311 -9.42 3.05 27.74
C HIS A 311 -9.71 1.68 28.40
N PRO A 312 -8.96 1.32 29.45
CA PRO A 312 -7.78 1.98 30.02
C PRO A 312 -6.49 1.71 29.24
N ARG A 313 -6.52 0.80 28.26
CA ARG A 313 -5.35 0.39 27.45
C ARG A 313 -5.48 1.00 26.07
N ARG A 314 -4.41 1.57 25.57
CA ARG A 314 -4.30 2.01 24.17
C ARG A 314 -4.12 0.79 23.25
N ILE A 315 -5.21 0.12 22.89
CA ILE A 315 -5.22 -1.01 21.96
C ILE A 315 -5.51 -0.48 20.55
N ASN A 316 -4.50 -0.54 19.67
CA ASN A 316 -4.57 -0.01 18.32
C ASN A 316 -4.45 -1.13 17.30
N PRO A 317 -5.51 -1.45 16.53
CA PRO A 317 -5.45 -2.42 15.43
C PRO A 317 -4.71 -1.84 14.20
N GLY A 318 -3.43 -1.49 14.38
CA GLY A 318 -2.65 -0.73 13.39
C GLY A 318 -2.30 -1.54 12.15
N THR A 319 -1.98 -2.82 12.28
CA THR A 319 -1.70 -3.66 11.09
C THR A 319 -2.93 -3.78 10.19
N THR A 320 -4.12 -3.90 10.77
CA THR A 320 -5.37 -3.94 10.00
C THR A 320 -5.62 -2.59 9.31
N ALA A 321 -5.26 -1.48 9.94
CA ALA A 321 -5.32 -0.14 9.34
C ALA A 321 -4.33 0.01 8.18
N ASP A 322 -3.08 -0.43 8.33
CA ASP A 322 -2.08 -0.44 7.26
C ASP A 322 -2.56 -1.23 6.04
N LEU A 323 -3.18 -2.40 6.26
CA LEU A 323 -3.77 -3.20 5.19
C LEU A 323 -4.97 -2.50 4.52
N CYS A 324 -5.78 -1.74 5.28
CA CYS A 324 -6.85 -0.91 4.69
C CYS A 324 -6.27 0.15 3.75
N ALA A 325 -5.20 0.84 4.15
CA ALA A 325 -4.55 1.80 3.28
C ALA A 325 -3.99 1.15 2.01
N ALA A 326 -3.38 -0.03 2.12
CA ALA A 326 -2.88 -0.77 0.96
C ALA A 326 -4.03 -1.21 0.01
N ALA A 327 -5.16 -1.66 0.56
CA ALA A 327 -6.34 -2.01 -0.24
C ALA A 327 -6.95 -0.79 -0.94
N LEU A 328 -7.04 0.36 -0.25
CA LEU A 328 -7.47 1.63 -0.83
C LEU A 328 -6.52 2.10 -1.94
N TYR A 329 -5.20 1.94 -1.75
CA TYR A 329 -4.21 2.22 -2.77
C TYR A 329 -4.45 1.40 -4.03
N ILE A 330 -4.71 0.09 -3.92
CA ILE A 330 -5.04 -0.79 -5.05
C ILE A 330 -6.27 -0.25 -5.79
N LEU A 331 -7.35 0.04 -5.08
CA LEU A 331 -8.59 0.54 -5.67
C LEU A 331 -8.43 1.89 -6.41
N LEU A 332 -7.67 2.81 -5.82
CA LEU A 332 -7.39 4.12 -6.41
C LEU A 332 -6.52 3.99 -7.66
N ARG A 333 -5.43 3.22 -7.57
CA ARG A 333 -4.51 2.97 -8.69
C ARG A 333 -5.21 2.30 -9.88
N ASP A 334 -6.05 1.32 -9.59
CA ASP A 334 -6.76 0.54 -10.61
C ASP A 334 -8.00 1.28 -11.16
N GLY A 335 -8.29 2.50 -10.66
CA GLY A 335 -9.48 3.26 -11.07
C GLY A 335 -10.81 2.62 -10.64
N ARG A 336 -10.78 1.69 -9.69
CA ARG A 336 -11.96 0.98 -9.15
C ARG A 336 -12.68 1.80 -8.06
N LEU A 337 -12.07 2.88 -7.60
CA LEU A 337 -12.65 3.90 -6.74
C LEU A 337 -12.58 5.24 -7.47
N PRO A 338 -13.63 5.66 -8.21
CA PRO A 338 -13.62 6.88 -9.02
C PRO A 338 -13.50 8.15 -8.17
N ILE A 339 -12.58 9.03 -8.53
CA ILE A 339 -12.27 10.27 -7.80
C ILE A 339 -13.49 11.21 -7.72
N GLY A 340 -14.32 11.25 -8.75
CA GLY A 340 -15.55 12.05 -8.79
C GLY A 340 -16.56 11.66 -7.71
N ASP A 341 -16.73 10.37 -7.47
CA ASP A 341 -17.65 9.83 -6.45
C ASP A 341 -17.20 10.12 -5.03
N MET A 342 -15.89 10.26 -4.78
CA MET A 342 -15.35 10.58 -3.48
C MET A 342 -15.77 11.97 -3.01
N ARG A 343 -15.68 12.98 -3.86
CA ARG A 343 -16.07 14.37 -3.54
C ARG A 343 -17.55 14.52 -3.27
N LEU A 344 -18.40 13.83 -4.03
CA LEU A 344 -19.85 13.85 -3.86
C LEU A 344 -20.29 13.17 -2.56
N ARG A 345 -19.62 12.04 -2.18
CA ARG A 345 -19.94 11.29 -0.97
C ARG A 345 -19.44 11.99 0.31
N GLU A 346 -18.35 12.76 0.24
CA GLU A 346 -17.86 13.59 1.34
C GLU A 346 -18.76 14.82 1.58
N ALA A 347 -19.22 15.47 0.51
CA ALA A 347 -20.14 16.62 0.60
C ALA A 347 -21.50 16.25 1.21
N GLY A 348 -22.02 15.05 0.94
CA GLY A 348 -23.25 14.53 1.54
C GLY A 348 -23.16 14.28 3.06
N SER A 349 -21.95 14.01 3.56
CA SER A 349 -21.70 13.81 5.01
C SER A 349 -21.68 15.13 5.82
N ALA A 350 -21.21 16.22 5.21
CA ALA A 350 -21.11 17.52 5.88
C ALA A 350 -22.47 18.21 6.12
N THR A 351 -23.48 17.90 5.30
CA THR A 351 -24.82 18.54 5.39
C THR A 351 -25.75 17.90 6.44
N GLY A 352 -25.38 16.73 6.99
CA GLY A 352 -26.20 16.01 7.99
C GLY A 352 -26.07 16.50 9.43
N HIS A 353 -24.98 17.19 9.80
CA HIS A 353 -24.72 17.59 11.19
C HIS A 353 -25.26 18.99 11.55
N ASP A 354 -25.59 19.83 10.58
CA ASP A 354 -25.99 21.23 10.85
C ASP A 354 -27.52 21.45 10.97
N ARG A 355 -28.35 20.39 10.82
CA ARG A 355 -29.81 20.53 10.92
C ARG A 355 -30.43 20.22 12.27
N LEU A 356 -29.65 19.83 13.28
CA LEU A 356 -30.20 19.49 14.63
C LEU A 356 -29.98 20.54 15.73
N SER A 357 -29.38 21.70 15.41
CA SER A 357 -29.08 22.72 16.42
C SER A 357 -29.98 23.98 16.40
N HIS A 358 -31.04 24.01 15.58
CA HIS A 358 -31.87 25.23 15.45
C HIS A 358 -33.35 25.09 15.88
N ASN A 359 -33.72 24.07 16.68
CA ASN A 359 -35.11 23.95 17.16
C ASN A 359 -35.24 23.76 18.65
N ALA A 360 -34.50 24.54 19.45
CA ALA A 360 -34.72 24.64 20.90
C ALA A 360 -34.51 26.07 21.38
N ARG A 361 -35.39 27.00 20.93
CA ARG A 361 -35.79 28.24 21.65
C ARG A 361 -37.01 28.83 20.94
N GLY A 362 -38.16 28.56 21.45
CA GLY A 362 -39.43 29.17 21.14
C GLY A 362 -40.41 28.78 22.22
#